data_4577f9c46eb33c2b0142740dcb47123d
#
_entry.id   4577f9c46eb33c2b0142740dcb47123d
#
_cell.length_a   1.000
_cell.length_b   1.000
_cell.length_c   1.000
_cell.angle_alpha   90.00
_cell.angle_beta   90.00
_cell.angle_gamma   90.00
#
_symmetry.space_group_name_H-M   'P 1'
#
loop_
_entity.id
_entity.type
_entity.pdbx_description
1 polymer ?
#
loop_
_entity_poly.entity_id
_entity_poly.type
_entity_poly.pdbx_seq_one_letter_code
_entity_poly.pdbx_strand_id
1 'polypeptide(L)'
;NFFPAIVLQPTDWSIRAEILWGRKRKVRKVLELNQDAGLVSHYRDTGTWTSRTEQWFLERFEGVDTDWTVHPGEPIDLGDQSLLVPDLTFTRGNRKGHLEICGFWRAGHLRERLERLPENVILAVSSKLRGEAGRLSPELEAKVIRFAEVIPPAKVIERLEAIAR
;
A
#
# COMPACT_ATOMS: atom_id res chain seq x y z
N ASN A 1 14.05 7.58 -4.20
CA ASN A 1 13.13 8.22 -5.17
C ASN A 1 11.94 8.93 -4.49
N PHE A 2 12.08 9.30 -3.22
CA PHE A 2 11.02 9.90 -2.43
C PHE A 2 10.72 11.37 -2.83
N PHE A 3 11.77 12.20 -2.96
CA PHE A 3 11.61 13.62 -3.28
C PHE A 3 10.86 13.89 -4.61
N PRO A 4 11.18 13.22 -5.72
CA PRO A 4 10.45 13.45 -6.97
C PRO A 4 8.94 13.13 -6.86
N ALA A 5 8.58 12.15 -6.04
CA ALA A 5 7.19 11.78 -5.84
C ALA A 5 6.43 12.82 -4.98
N ILE A 6 7.07 13.37 -3.95
CA ILE A 6 6.47 14.44 -3.14
C ILE A 6 6.24 15.72 -3.95
N VAL A 7 7.20 16.10 -4.78
CA VAL A 7 7.10 17.31 -5.61
C VAL A 7 5.95 17.23 -6.61
N LEU A 8 5.47 16.03 -6.96
CA LEU A 8 4.33 15.83 -7.84
C LEU A 8 2.97 15.84 -7.12
N GLN A 9 2.95 15.96 -5.78
CA GLN A 9 1.67 15.98 -5.07
C GLN A 9 0.90 17.28 -5.36
N PRO A 10 -0.41 17.20 -5.63
CA PRO A 10 -1.24 18.37 -5.90
C PRO A 10 -1.63 19.14 -4.64
N THR A 11 -1.22 18.65 -3.48
CA THR A 11 -1.51 19.26 -2.16
C THR A 11 -0.29 19.94 -1.59
N ASP A 12 -0.49 20.84 -0.64
CA ASP A 12 0.60 21.44 0.12
C ASP A 12 1.40 20.36 0.85
N TRP A 13 2.71 20.45 0.77
CA TRP A 13 3.61 19.53 1.44
C TRP A 13 4.75 20.27 2.13
N SER A 14 5.23 19.70 3.21
CA SER A 14 6.44 20.15 3.88
C SER A 14 7.27 18.96 4.35
N ILE A 15 8.59 19.12 4.34
CA ILE A 15 9.53 18.14 4.85
C ILE A 15 10.45 18.84 5.82
N ARG A 16 10.59 18.28 7.02
CA ARG A 16 11.62 18.61 7.97
C ARG A 16 12.42 17.38 8.34
N ALA A 17 13.72 17.42 8.13
CA ALA A 17 14.61 16.31 8.44
C ALA A 17 15.87 16.78 9.17
N GLU A 18 16.27 16.09 10.23
CA GLU A 18 17.58 16.23 10.82
C GLU A 18 18.57 15.31 10.10
N ILE A 19 19.64 15.87 9.57
CA ILE A 19 20.66 15.13 8.83
C ILE A 19 22.03 15.27 9.49
N LEU A 20 22.77 14.16 9.52
CA LEU A 20 24.16 14.15 9.94
C LEU A 20 25.03 14.30 8.69
N TRP A 21 25.58 15.50 8.49
CA TRP A 21 26.39 15.86 7.34
C TRP A 21 27.87 15.76 7.62
N GLY A 22 28.64 15.18 6.70
CA GLY A 22 30.09 15.09 6.74
C GLY A 22 30.63 13.67 6.93
N ARG A 23 31.79 13.38 6.31
CA ARG A 23 32.42 12.04 6.36
C ARG A 23 33.22 11.83 7.64
N LYS A 24 34.11 12.76 8.01
CA LYS A 24 34.99 12.64 9.18
C LYS A 24 34.40 13.31 10.42
N ARG A 25 33.86 14.50 10.30
CA ARG A 25 33.18 15.23 11.37
C ARG A 25 31.71 15.38 11.00
N LYS A 26 30.88 14.65 11.70
CA LYS A 26 29.42 14.71 11.51
C LYS A 26 28.87 15.95 12.17
N VAL A 27 28.23 16.81 11.40
CA VAL A 27 27.54 18.01 11.90
C VAL A 27 26.05 17.79 11.70
N ARG A 28 25.27 18.04 12.73
CA ARG A 28 23.82 17.98 12.68
C ARG A 28 23.31 19.21 11.93
N LYS A 29 22.53 19.00 10.89
CA LYS A 29 21.87 20.03 10.08
C LYS A 29 20.38 19.73 10.00
N VAL A 30 19.56 20.76 9.85
CA VAL A 30 18.14 20.65 9.59
C VAL A 30 17.90 20.98 8.12
N LEU A 31 17.19 20.12 7.43
CA LEU A 31 16.65 20.34 6.09
C LEU A 31 15.17 20.68 6.25
N GLU A 32 14.77 21.82 5.73
CA GLU A 32 13.36 22.23 5.65
C GLU A 32 13.04 22.56 4.19
N LEU A 33 12.02 21.93 3.65
CA LEU A 33 11.53 22.14 2.28
C LEU A 33 10.00 22.14 2.29
N ASN A 34 9.44 22.92 1.39
CA ASN A 34 8.00 22.95 1.14
C ASN A 34 7.73 23.16 -0.36
N GLN A 35 6.47 23.27 -0.77
CA GLN A 35 6.09 23.49 -2.16
C GLN A 35 6.70 24.77 -2.76
N ASP A 36 7.02 25.78 -1.94
CA ASP A 36 7.58 27.06 -2.39
C ASP A 36 9.10 26.99 -2.64
N ALA A 37 9.74 25.83 -2.38
CA ALA A 37 11.18 25.66 -2.56
C ALA A 37 11.63 25.64 -4.03
N GLY A 38 10.71 25.79 -4.99
CA GLY A 38 11.01 25.85 -6.43
C GLY A 38 11.57 24.54 -7.00
N LEU A 39 11.33 23.40 -6.30
CA LEU A 39 11.77 22.10 -6.77
C LEU A 39 10.86 21.61 -7.91
N VAL A 40 11.48 21.05 -8.93
CA VAL A 40 10.79 20.43 -10.07
C VAL A 40 11.14 18.95 -10.11
N SER A 41 10.11 18.10 -10.22
CA SER A 41 10.32 16.67 -10.39
C SER A 41 10.90 16.37 -11.78
N HIS A 42 11.88 15.48 -11.84
CA HIS A 42 12.36 14.93 -13.11
C HIS A 42 11.50 13.76 -13.61
N TYR A 43 10.54 13.30 -12.81
CA TYR A 43 9.52 12.36 -13.26
C TYR A 43 8.46 13.10 -14.04
N ARG A 44 7.93 12.44 -15.08
CA ARG A 44 6.74 12.96 -15.75
C ARG A 44 5.57 12.88 -14.78
N ASP A 45 4.79 13.95 -14.72
CA ASP A 45 3.50 13.90 -14.05
C ASP A 45 2.57 13.04 -14.91
N THR A 46 2.41 11.79 -14.52
CA THR A 46 1.50 10.84 -15.16
C THR A 46 0.21 10.70 -14.35
N GLY A 47 -0.02 11.61 -13.40
CA GLY A 47 -1.11 11.51 -12.43
C GLY A 47 -0.81 10.52 -11.31
N THR A 48 -1.83 10.04 -10.64
CA THR A 48 -1.70 9.02 -9.59
C THR A 48 -1.15 7.74 -10.22
N TRP A 49 0.03 7.32 -9.74
CA TRP A 49 0.63 6.08 -10.24
C TRP A 49 -0.16 4.88 -9.71
N THR A 50 -0.85 4.21 -10.61
CA THR A 50 -1.54 2.96 -10.36
C THR A 50 -0.75 1.81 -10.96
N SER A 51 -0.46 0.78 -10.20
CA SER A 51 0.25 -0.38 -10.73
C SER A 51 -0.62 -1.10 -11.77
N ARG A 52 0.00 -1.76 -12.76
CA ARG A 52 -0.74 -2.52 -13.78
C ARG A 52 -1.65 -3.59 -13.16
N THR A 53 -1.21 -4.20 -12.08
CA THR A 53 -2.00 -5.20 -11.34
C THR A 53 -3.24 -4.58 -10.69
N GLU A 54 -3.08 -3.41 -10.10
CA GLU A 54 -4.16 -2.64 -9.49
C GLU A 54 -5.17 -2.17 -10.55
N GLN A 55 -4.68 -1.60 -11.66
CA GLN A 55 -5.53 -1.17 -12.76
C GLN A 55 -6.37 -2.33 -13.30
N TRP A 56 -5.76 -3.48 -13.58
CA TRP A 56 -6.48 -4.67 -14.04
C TRP A 56 -7.48 -5.20 -13.04
N PHE A 57 -7.20 -5.06 -11.75
CA PHE A 57 -8.15 -5.42 -10.71
C PHE A 57 -9.35 -4.47 -10.73
N LEU A 58 -9.13 -3.14 -10.78
CA LEU A 58 -10.20 -2.13 -10.81
C LEU A 58 -11.11 -2.31 -12.03
N GLU A 59 -10.53 -2.48 -13.22
CA GLU A 59 -11.29 -2.74 -14.46
C GLU A 59 -12.23 -3.96 -14.34
N ARG A 60 -11.79 -5.02 -13.64
CA ARG A 60 -12.62 -6.21 -13.44
C ARG A 60 -13.62 -6.05 -12.30
N PHE A 61 -13.25 -5.28 -11.29
CA PHE A 61 -14.13 -5.03 -10.15
C PHE A 61 -15.37 -4.23 -10.56
N GLU A 62 -15.23 -3.27 -11.48
CA GLU A 62 -16.34 -2.50 -12.05
C GLU A 62 -17.43 -3.39 -12.68
N GLY A 63 -17.06 -4.56 -13.21
CA GLY A 63 -17.99 -5.51 -13.81
C GLY A 63 -18.65 -6.50 -12.84
N VAL A 64 -18.36 -6.39 -11.53
CA VAL A 64 -18.91 -7.31 -10.53
C VAL A 64 -20.18 -6.73 -9.91
N ASP A 65 -21.25 -7.52 -9.87
CA ASP A 65 -22.47 -7.18 -9.14
C ASP A 65 -22.23 -7.30 -7.62
N THR A 66 -22.02 -6.16 -6.96
CA THR A 66 -21.69 -6.08 -5.53
C THR A 66 -22.04 -4.71 -4.95
N ASP A 67 -22.43 -4.70 -3.67
CA ASP A 67 -22.65 -3.46 -2.91
C ASP A 67 -21.37 -2.82 -2.37
N TRP A 68 -20.20 -3.46 -2.59
CA TRP A 68 -18.93 -2.90 -2.19
C TRP A 68 -18.46 -1.81 -3.15
N THR A 69 -18.08 -0.66 -2.59
CA THR A 69 -17.47 0.44 -3.34
C THR A 69 -15.95 0.45 -3.09
N VAL A 70 -15.16 0.58 -4.14
CA VAL A 70 -13.71 0.65 -4.07
C VAL A 70 -13.22 2.10 -4.13
N HIS A 71 -12.24 2.44 -3.32
CA HIS A 71 -11.59 3.74 -3.22
C HIS A 71 -10.07 3.59 -3.21
N PRO A 72 -9.29 4.66 -3.48
CA PRO A 72 -7.86 4.70 -3.18
C PRO A 72 -7.60 4.35 -1.71
N GLY A 73 -6.45 3.75 -1.45
CA GLY A 73 -6.09 3.30 -0.12
C GLY A 73 -6.07 4.44 0.91
N GLU A 74 -6.77 4.24 2.01
CA GLU A 74 -6.79 5.18 3.14
C GLU A 74 -5.69 4.79 4.15
N PRO A 75 -4.92 5.76 4.67
CA PRO A 75 -3.91 5.49 5.70
C PRO A 75 -4.53 4.91 6.98
N ILE A 76 -3.90 3.88 7.52
CA ILE A 76 -4.28 3.21 8.76
C ILE A 76 -3.16 3.43 9.78
N ASP A 77 -3.48 4.05 10.91
CA ASP A 77 -2.56 4.18 12.02
C ASP A 77 -2.42 2.82 12.74
N LEU A 78 -1.20 2.29 12.78
CA LEU A 78 -0.89 1.03 13.45
C LEU A 78 -0.42 1.23 14.90
N GLY A 79 -0.36 2.47 15.37
CA GLY A 79 0.32 2.84 16.62
C GLY A 79 1.84 2.91 16.46
N ASP A 80 2.54 3.26 17.54
CA ASP A 80 4.01 3.34 17.61
C ASP A 80 4.67 4.13 16.47
N GLN A 81 3.99 5.19 15.99
CA GLN A 81 4.41 6.01 14.84
C GLN A 81 4.52 5.21 13.53
N SER A 82 3.82 4.09 13.44
CA SER A 82 3.74 3.28 12.23
C SER A 82 2.44 3.54 11.48
N LEU A 83 2.55 3.66 10.17
CA LEU A 83 1.43 3.90 9.26
C LEU A 83 1.41 2.83 8.18
N LEU A 84 0.26 2.24 7.93
CA LEU A 84 0.01 1.40 6.76
C LEU A 84 -0.82 2.19 5.75
N VAL A 85 -0.35 2.23 4.51
CA VAL A 85 -1.13 2.77 3.38
C VAL A 85 -1.41 1.61 2.44
N PRO A 86 -2.60 0.99 2.52
CA PRO A 86 -2.99 -0.07 1.58
C PRO A 86 -3.15 0.49 0.17
N ASP A 87 -3.16 -0.36 -0.85
CA ASP A 87 -3.37 0.10 -2.22
C ASP A 87 -4.84 0.49 -2.45
N LEU A 88 -5.80 -0.26 -1.89
CA LEU A 88 -7.22 0.00 -2.05
C LEU A 88 -7.99 -0.11 -0.72
N THR A 89 -9.06 0.67 -0.62
CA THR A 89 -10.04 0.64 0.47
C THR A 89 -11.41 0.30 -0.09
N PHE A 90 -12.15 -0.54 0.59
CA PHE A 90 -13.52 -0.97 0.24
C PHE A 90 -14.49 -0.58 1.34
N THR A 91 -15.64 -0.07 0.94
CA THR A 91 -16.71 0.31 1.87
C THR A 91 -18.03 -0.28 1.45
N ARG A 92 -18.84 -0.70 2.44
CA ARG A 92 -20.24 -1.10 2.27
C ARG A 92 -21.04 -0.76 3.54
N GLY A 93 -21.83 0.30 3.49
CA GLY A 93 -22.46 0.85 4.69
C GLY A 93 -21.42 1.25 5.73
N ASN A 94 -21.49 0.70 6.92
CA ASN A 94 -20.53 0.96 8.00
C ASN A 94 -19.32 0.02 7.98
N ARG A 95 -19.27 -0.93 7.04
CA ARG A 95 -18.16 -1.90 6.94
C ARG A 95 -17.06 -1.36 6.07
N LYS A 96 -15.82 -1.52 6.53
CA LYS A 96 -14.60 -1.10 5.83
C LYS A 96 -13.56 -2.21 5.86
N GLY A 97 -12.98 -2.49 4.70
CA GLY A 97 -11.86 -3.41 4.55
C GLY A 97 -10.84 -2.85 3.57
N HIS A 98 -9.64 -3.40 3.57
CA HIS A 98 -8.53 -2.88 2.77
C HIS A 98 -7.81 -4.00 2.03
N LEU A 99 -7.23 -3.66 0.88
CA LEU A 99 -6.41 -4.56 0.09
C LEU A 99 -5.02 -3.96 -0.10
N GLU A 100 -4.01 -4.72 0.26
CA GLU A 100 -2.63 -4.42 -0.06
C GLU A 100 -2.11 -5.41 -1.10
N ILE A 101 -1.50 -4.90 -2.18
CA ILE A 101 -0.97 -5.69 -3.28
C ILE A 101 0.54 -5.87 -3.08
N CYS A 102 0.96 -7.08 -2.72
CA CYS A 102 2.35 -7.42 -2.53
C CYS A 102 3.00 -7.84 -3.85
N GLY A 103 3.69 -6.90 -4.49
CA GLY A 103 4.56 -7.19 -5.62
C GLY A 103 5.84 -7.93 -5.17
N PHE A 104 6.59 -8.50 -6.14
CA PHE A 104 7.77 -9.33 -5.87
C PHE A 104 8.85 -8.65 -5.02
N TRP A 105 8.98 -7.35 -5.09
CA TRP A 105 9.97 -6.55 -4.35
C TRP A 105 9.65 -6.38 -2.85
N ARG A 106 8.43 -6.76 -2.44
CA ARG A 106 7.98 -6.70 -1.03
C ARG A 106 7.95 -8.08 -0.35
N ALA A 107 8.44 -9.11 -1.01
CA ALA A 107 8.30 -10.50 -0.55
C ALA A 107 9.13 -10.81 0.70
N GLY A 108 10.27 -10.14 0.90
CA GLY A 108 11.03 -10.29 2.12
C GLY A 108 10.19 -9.95 3.34
N HIS A 109 10.16 -10.84 4.34
CA HIS A 109 9.42 -10.66 5.59
C HIS A 109 7.87 -10.75 5.48
N LEU A 110 7.35 -11.48 4.49
CA LEU A 110 5.91 -11.64 4.30
C LEU A 110 5.19 -12.09 5.59
N ARG A 111 5.76 -13.03 6.33
CA ARG A 111 5.19 -13.51 7.60
C ARG A 111 5.12 -12.41 8.64
N GLU A 112 6.24 -11.70 8.88
CA GLU A 112 6.30 -10.60 9.84
C GLU A 112 5.30 -9.50 9.49
N ARG A 113 5.14 -9.23 8.20
CA ARG A 113 4.16 -8.26 7.71
C ARG A 113 2.73 -8.71 7.99
N LEU A 114 2.40 -9.97 7.69
CA LEU A 114 1.06 -10.54 7.94
C LEU A 114 0.68 -10.51 9.43
N GLU A 115 1.63 -10.78 10.32
CA GLU A 115 1.42 -10.75 11.77
C GLU A 115 1.10 -9.34 12.29
N ARG A 116 1.56 -8.31 11.60
CA ARG A 116 1.32 -6.89 11.95
C ARG A 116 0.12 -6.26 11.25
N LEU A 117 -0.45 -6.94 10.24
CA LEU A 117 -1.61 -6.40 9.52
C LEU A 117 -2.85 -6.37 10.40
N PRO A 118 -3.61 -5.25 10.38
CA PRO A 118 -4.94 -5.19 10.96
C PRO A 118 -5.83 -6.31 10.46
N GLU A 119 -6.86 -6.66 11.24
CA GLU A 119 -7.75 -7.77 10.90
C GLU A 119 -8.56 -7.53 9.63
N ASN A 120 -8.86 -6.27 9.34
CA ASN A 120 -9.62 -5.84 8.16
C ASN A 120 -8.76 -5.54 6.92
N VAL A 121 -7.51 -6.04 6.88
CA VAL A 121 -6.60 -5.90 5.74
C VAL A 121 -6.36 -7.25 5.08
N ILE A 122 -6.59 -7.31 3.77
CA ILE A 122 -6.29 -8.45 2.90
C ILE A 122 -4.95 -8.19 2.20
N LEU A 123 -4.11 -9.20 2.09
CA LEU A 123 -2.87 -9.14 1.33
C LEU A 123 -3.00 -9.96 0.04
N ALA A 124 -2.94 -9.30 -1.11
CA ALA A 124 -2.83 -9.99 -2.39
C ALA A 124 -1.36 -10.27 -2.73
N VAL A 125 -1.00 -11.55 -2.88
CA VAL A 125 0.38 -12.00 -3.10
C VAL A 125 0.51 -12.69 -4.44
N SER A 126 1.46 -12.24 -5.26
CA SER A 126 1.73 -12.88 -6.54
C SER A 126 2.27 -14.31 -6.34
N SER A 127 1.71 -15.29 -7.05
CA SER A 127 2.18 -16.68 -7.04
C SER A 127 3.60 -16.85 -7.63
N LYS A 128 4.13 -15.81 -8.29
CA LYS A 128 5.53 -15.78 -8.77
C LYS A 128 6.52 -15.67 -7.62
N LEU A 129 6.06 -15.28 -6.42
CA LEU A 129 6.84 -15.24 -5.18
C LEU A 129 6.99 -16.65 -4.58
N ARG A 130 7.60 -17.57 -5.30
CA ARG A 130 7.84 -18.93 -4.81
C ARG A 130 8.94 -18.92 -3.75
N GLY A 131 8.64 -19.49 -2.59
CA GLY A 131 9.63 -19.87 -1.58
C GLY A 131 9.67 -19.08 -0.28
N GLU A 132 9.14 -17.86 -0.22
CA GLU A 132 9.31 -17.00 0.98
C GLU A 132 8.19 -17.11 2.02
N ALA A 133 7.04 -17.61 1.63
CA ALA A 133 5.88 -17.66 2.54
C ALA A 133 5.78 -18.93 3.35
N GLY A 134 6.76 -19.77 3.52
CA GLY A 134 6.65 -20.97 4.37
C GLY A 134 5.19 -21.46 4.56
N ARG A 135 4.94 -22.46 5.35
CA ARG A 135 3.55 -22.76 5.78
C ARG A 135 3.07 -21.63 6.71
N LEU A 136 2.10 -20.85 6.24
CA LEU A 136 1.38 -19.90 7.08
C LEU A 136 0.40 -20.64 7.99
N SER A 137 0.07 -20.05 9.14
CA SER A 137 -1.02 -20.56 9.95
C SER A 137 -2.38 -20.35 9.21
N PRO A 138 -3.44 -21.12 9.53
CA PRO A 138 -4.74 -20.94 8.89
C PRO A 138 -5.27 -19.52 9.00
N GLU A 139 -5.03 -18.85 10.12
CA GLU A 139 -5.45 -17.45 10.37
C GLU A 139 -4.73 -16.48 9.44
N LEU A 140 -3.43 -16.66 9.22
CA LEU A 140 -2.65 -15.83 8.31
C LEU A 140 -2.98 -16.13 6.85
N GLU A 141 -3.21 -17.42 6.50
CA GLU A 141 -3.63 -17.80 5.15
C GLU A 141 -5.02 -17.23 4.81
N ALA A 142 -5.89 -17.05 5.81
CA ALA A 142 -7.19 -16.40 5.62
C ALA A 142 -7.07 -14.93 5.20
N LYS A 143 -5.98 -14.25 5.52
CA LYS A 143 -5.70 -12.86 5.10
C LYS A 143 -5.05 -12.77 3.71
N VAL A 144 -4.66 -13.89 3.10
CA VAL A 144 -3.90 -13.90 1.85
C VAL A 144 -4.76 -14.32 0.67
N ILE A 145 -4.67 -13.56 -0.42
CA ILE A 145 -5.17 -13.95 -1.74
C ILE A 145 -3.99 -14.17 -2.67
N ARG A 146 -3.80 -15.39 -3.14
CA ARG A 146 -2.76 -15.70 -4.13
C ARG A 146 -3.30 -15.49 -5.53
N PHE A 147 -2.53 -14.79 -6.37
CA PHE A 147 -2.89 -14.56 -7.76
C PHE A 147 -1.68 -14.78 -8.70
N ALA A 148 -1.94 -15.19 -9.93
CA ALA A 148 -0.89 -15.39 -10.94
C ALA A 148 -0.64 -14.11 -11.75
N GLU A 149 -1.66 -13.59 -12.39
CA GLU A 149 -1.60 -12.39 -13.24
C GLU A 149 -2.55 -11.32 -12.76
N VAL A 150 -3.74 -11.71 -12.36
CA VAL A 150 -4.82 -10.82 -11.95
C VAL A 150 -5.39 -11.26 -10.62
N ILE A 151 -5.69 -10.30 -9.76
CA ILE A 151 -6.37 -10.53 -8.49
C ILE A 151 -7.85 -10.80 -8.79
N PRO A 152 -8.42 -11.96 -8.39
CA PRO A 152 -9.82 -12.26 -8.64
C PRO A 152 -10.74 -11.42 -7.73
N PRO A 153 -11.61 -10.53 -8.28
CA PRO A 153 -12.50 -9.70 -7.46
C PRO A 153 -13.42 -10.52 -6.55
N ALA A 154 -13.97 -11.63 -7.05
CA ALA A 154 -14.83 -12.50 -6.25
C ALA A 154 -14.16 -13.00 -4.96
N LYS A 155 -12.87 -13.33 -5.01
CA LYS A 155 -12.11 -13.73 -3.81
C LYS A 155 -11.90 -12.55 -2.85
N VAL A 156 -11.69 -11.35 -3.38
CA VAL A 156 -11.57 -10.14 -2.54
C VAL A 156 -12.89 -9.90 -1.82
N ILE A 157 -14.02 -9.95 -2.51
CA ILE A 157 -15.36 -9.78 -1.92
C ILE A 157 -15.61 -10.85 -0.86
N GLU A 158 -15.34 -12.12 -1.15
CA GLU A 158 -15.49 -13.22 -0.18
C GLU A 158 -14.68 -12.93 1.11
N ARG A 159 -13.47 -12.43 0.99
CA ARG A 159 -12.64 -12.08 2.14
C ARG A 159 -13.16 -10.85 2.87
N LEU A 160 -13.59 -9.82 2.15
CA LEU A 160 -14.20 -8.62 2.73
C LEU A 160 -15.44 -8.97 3.55
N GLU A 161 -16.27 -9.92 3.09
CA GLU A 161 -17.43 -10.39 3.86
C GLU A 161 -17.03 -11.00 5.20
N ALA A 162 -15.90 -11.67 5.25
CA ALA A 162 -15.42 -12.33 6.45
C ALA A 162 -14.74 -11.38 7.46
N ILE A 163 -14.02 -10.35 6.98
CA ILE A 163 -13.11 -9.55 7.82
C ILE A 163 -13.47 -8.08 7.98
N ALA A 164 -14.27 -7.49 7.08
CA ALA A 164 -14.57 -6.05 7.13
C ALA A 164 -15.43 -5.71 8.36
N ARG A 165 -15.09 -4.63 9.02
CA ARG A 165 -15.71 -4.08 10.24
C ARG A 165 -16.21 -2.67 10.01
#